data_5a3e5f101028ed549b398dc7e0eba447
#
_entry.id   5a3e5f101028ed549b398dc7e0eba447
#
_cell.length_a   1.000
_cell.length_b   1.000
_cell.length_c   1.000
_cell.angle_alpha   90.00
_cell.angle_beta   90.00
_cell.angle_gamma   90.00
#
_symmetry.space_group_name_H-M   'P 1'
#
loop_
_entity.id
_entity.type
_entity.pdbx_description
1 polymer ?
#
loop_
_entity_poly.entity_id
_entity_poly.type
_entity_poly.pdbx_seq_one_letter_code
_entity_poly.pdbx_strand_id
1 'polypeptide(L)'
;MASKMASKALPATRHVVSINDLSDKDIETIFDTAQAYLKQLPDKHYSYRIGRSTDVGSNHILASLFYEPSTRTRLSFESAMIRLGGQIITSADPATSSAAKGESLADTVRVIANYADIIVIRHPRDGAARLAAEYSPIPVINGGDGSHEHPTQTLCDLFTLKQKNKRLRNLKVAISGDLKGSRTIHSFVYALARFGATIVPMPAKGMELPAHVDQRLREEFRCHMVPVPKGAGDDASIDALYVTPEEPHQQTLFSGPEIEHDVGRDLEMVDKKVDALYVTRFQKERWVEKDQAYPRIDRKFLNEPKYSDASVMHPLPRVGELDVAFDSDRRAVYFEQAAYGVPIRMALISLLLGLKGKSLHRFEGGFEEDKEQLYDQPRSVGIRCANSNCIVHDPMEQQYVRNKFHVVQSATTARLRCVYCEREIERFVVASKKNKWYAAGPDALHRVTDHGLKEVILFADEAEARAAGFHSRRAAAEPRSARRANARSKM
;
A
#
# COMPACT_ATOMS: atom_id res chain seq x y z
N MET A 1 36.07 27.23 -28.47
CA MET A 1 35.81 27.20 -27.02
C MET A 1 34.35 26.88 -26.78
N ALA A 2 34.00 25.60 -26.68
CA ALA A 2 32.62 25.17 -26.37
C ALA A 2 32.49 25.06 -24.84
N SER A 3 31.76 25.98 -24.26
CA SER A 3 31.43 26.00 -22.85
C SER A 3 30.62 24.74 -22.50
N LYS A 4 31.16 23.86 -21.66
CA LYS A 4 30.43 22.80 -20.98
C LYS A 4 29.44 23.46 -20.04
N MET A 5 28.23 23.69 -20.49
CA MET A 5 27.10 23.87 -19.58
C MET A 5 26.87 22.52 -18.88
N ALA A 6 27.39 22.41 -17.66
CA ALA A 6 26.98 21.34 -16.74
C ALA A 6 25.46 21.51 -16.55
N SER A 7 24.66 20.59 -17.07
CA SER A 7 23.25 20.51 -16.76
C SER A 7 23.14 20.30 -15.25
N LYS A 8 22.73 21.33 -14.52
CA LYS A 8 22.26 21.16 -13.15
C LYS A 8 21.11 20.15 -13.23
N ALA A 9 21.35 18.93 -12.74
CA ALA A 9 20.27 17.97 -12.62
C ALA A 9 19.14 18.66 -11.84
N LEU A 10 17.95 18.71 -12.43
CA LEU A 10 16.74 19.18 -11.73
C LEU A 10 16.61 18.37 -10.45
N PRO A 11 16.24 18.98 -9.32
CA PRO A 11 15.97 18.21 -8.11
C PRO A 11 14.96 17.11 -8.43
N ALA A 12 15.24 15.89 -7.98
CA ALA A 12 14.36 14.76 -8.23
C ALA A 12 12.95 15.09 -7.77
N THR A 13 11.99 14.96 -8.67
CA THR A 13 10.57 15.19 -8.38
C THR A 13 10.13 14.23 -7.29
N ARG A 14 9.42 14.73 -6.27
CA ARG A 14 8.92 13.90 -5.20
C ARG A 14 7.51 13.42 -5.49
N HIS A 15 7.26 12.13 -5.30
CA HIS A 15 5.95 11.49 -5.47
C HIS A 15 5.48 10.93 -4.12
N VAL A 16 4.19 10.65 -3.98
CA VAL A 16 3.60 9.93 -2.85
C VAL A 16 2.73 8.80 -3.39
N VAL A 17 3.34 7.67 -3.66
CA VAL A 17 2.67 6.49 -4.24
C VAL A 17 2.53 5.35 -3.25
N SER A 18 3.33 5.33 -2.19
CA SER A 18 3.23 4.46 -1.01
C SER A 18 3.21 5.31 0.26
N ILE A 19 2.66 4.78 1.35
CA ILE A 19 2.79 5.41 2.68
C ILE A 19 4.25 5.46 3.12
N ASN A 20 5.06 4.55 2.61
CA ASN A 20 6.49 4.44 2.91
C ASN A 20 7.34 5.48 2.18
N ASP A 21 6.80 6.19 1.20
CA ASP A 21 7.45 7.36 0.58
C ASP A 21 7.51 8.58 1.53
N LEU A 22 6.82 8.52 2.67
CA LEU A 22 6.75 9.58 3.67
C LEU A 22 7.51 9.17 4.92
N SER A 23 8.40 10.03 5.41
CA SER A 23 8.99 9.88 6.73
C SER A 23 7.96 10.21 7.83
N ASP A 24 8.23 9.82 9.08
CA ASP A 24 7.38 10.20 10.22
C ASP A 24 7.25 11.71 10.34
N LYS A 25 8.35 12.44 10.09
CA LYS A 25 8.37 13.89 10.07
C LYS A 25 7.51 14.48 8.94
N ASP A 26 7.48 13.82 7.78
CA ASP A 26 6.58 14.22 6.68
C ASP A 26 5.13 14.04 7.06
N ILE A 27 4.77 12.91 7.69
CA ILE A 27 3.40 12.66 8.16
C ILE A 27 3.00 13.70 9.20
N GLU A 28 3.87 14.02 10.16
CA GLU A 28 3.62 15.07 11.13
C GLU A 28 3.47 16.44 10.45
N THR A 29 4.32 16.78 9.47
CA THR A 29 4.24 18.03 8.70
C THR A 29 2.93 18.11 7.90
N ILE A 30 2.49 17.01 7.30
CA ILE A 30 1.20 16.92 6.61
C ILE A 30 0.06 17.18 7.60
N PHE A 31 0.09 16.56 8.78
CA PHE A 31 -0.94 16.75 9.81
C PHE A 31 -1.00 18.16 10.35
N ASP A 32 0.13 18.79 10.63
CA ASP A 32 0.20 20.16 11.10
C ASP A 32 -0.29 21.16 10.03
N THR A 33 0.05 20.89 8.77
CA THR A 33 -0.42 21.68 7.62
C THR A 33 -1.93 21.50 7.41
N ALA A 34 -2.42 20.25 7.49
CA ALA A 34 -3.85 19.96 7.43
C ALA A 34 -4.62 20.61 8.58
N GLN A 35 -4.07 20.58 9.80
CA GLN A 35 -4.65 21.25 10.96
C GLN A 35 -4.72 22.77 10.78
N ALA A 36 -3.73 23.37 10.14
CA ALA A 36 -3.76 24.80 9.81
C ALA A 36 -4.87 25.13 8.80
N TYR A 37 -5.05 24.28 7.78
CA TYR A 37 -6.17 24.41 6.85
C TYR A 37 -7.52 24.17 7.56
N LEU A 38 -7.63 23.22 8.44
CA LEU A 38 -8.84 22.93 9.20
C LEU A 38 -9.25 24.09 10.11
N LYS A 39 -8.30 24.76 10.77
CA LYS A 39 -8.55 25.92 11.66
C LYS A 39 -9.01 27.19 10.92
N GLN A 40 -8.72 27.33 9.64
CA GLN A 40 -9.17 28.47 8.82
C GLN A 40 -10.68 28.42 8.51
N LEU A 41 -11.40 27.50 9.10
CA LEU A 41 -12.77 27.11 8.77
C LEU A 41 -13.72 27.28 9.95
N PRO A 42 -14.16 28.48 10.29
CA PRO A 42 -15.20 28.61 11.31
C PRO A 42 -16.59 28.46 10.68
N ASP A 43 -17.22 27.32 10.83
CA ASP A 43 -18.68 27.24 10.78
C ASP A 43 -19.18 26.37 11.93
N LYS A 44 -19.85 27.03 12.88
CA LYS A 44 -20.38 26.38 14.09
C LYS A 44 -21.56 25.45 13.83
N HIS A 45 -22.18 25.50 12.64
CA HIS A 45 -23.38 24.71 12.33
C HIS A 45 -23.10 23.37 11.67
N TYR A 46 -21.89 23.22 11.07
CA TYR A 46 -21.49 21.96 10.43
C TYR A 46 -20.04 21.66 10.79
N SER A 47 -19.84 20.89 11.84
CA SER A 47 -18.52 20.54 12.39
C SER A 47 -17.57 19.91 11.37
N TYR A 48 -18.06 19.43 10.26
CA TYR A 48 -17.32 18.80 9.17
C TYR A 48 -17.37 19.57 7.85
N ARG A 49 -17.94 20.78 7.79
CA ARG A 49 -17.79 21.66 6.61
C ARG A 49 -16.40 22.28 6.60
N ILE A 50 -15.69 22.01 5.54
CA ILE A 50 -14.37 22.59 5.28
C ILE A 50 -14.58 23.87 4.50
N GLY A 51 -14.31 25.03 5.13
CA GLY A 51 -14.72 26.35 4.72
C GLY A 51 -13.90 26.98 3.60
N ARG A 52 -13.24 28.12 3.87
CA ARG A 52 -12.79 29.05 2.84
C ARG A 52 -11.68 28.53 1.94
N SER A 53 -11.75 28.90 0.66
CA SER A 53 -10.65 28.77 -0.28
C SER A 53 -9.50 29.69 0.10
N THR A 54 -8.29 29.27 -0.22
CA THR A 54 -7.09 30.09 -0.22
C THR A 54 -6.71 30.37 -1.68
N ASP A 55 -5.74 31.20 -1.92
CA ASP A 55 -5.18 31.51 -3.24
C ASP A 55 -3.75 30.98 -3.42
N VAL A 56 -3.26 30.21 -2.46
CA VAL A 56 -1.87 29.76 -2.44
C VAL A 56 -1.52 28.84 -3.63
N GLY A 57 -2.51 28.15 -4.17
CA GLY A 57 -2.38 27.29 -5.36
C GLY A 57 -2.77 27.97 -6.67
N SER A 58 -2.98 29.30 -6.68
CA SER A 58 -3.28 30.05 -7.90
C SER A 58 -2.24 29.73 -8.99
N ASN A 59 -2.70 29.56 -10.21
CA ASN A 59 -1.89 29.18 -11.38
C ASN A 59 -1.34 27.74 -11.38
N HIS A 60 -1.76 26.86 -10.45
CA HIS A 60 -1.42 25.45 -10.49
C HIS A 60 -2.63 24.63 -10.94
N ILE A 61 -2.35 23.56 -11.66
CA ILE A 61 -3.35 22.65 -12.22
C ILE A 61 -3.12 21.24 -11.68
N LEU A 62 -4.18 20.64 -11.13
CA LEU A 62 -4.21 19.24 -10.76
C LEU A 62 -4.81 18.41 -11.91
N ALA A 63 -4.07 17.40 -12.39
CA ALA A 63 -4.65 16.36 -13.23
C ALA A 63 -5.25 15.24 -12.36
N SER A 64 -6.54 15.00 -12.52
CA SER A 64 -7.33 14.00 -11.80
C SER A 64 -7.61 12.81 -12.72
N LEU A 65 -6.80 11.72 -12.60
CA LEU A 65 -6.84 10.54 -13.46
C LEU A 65 -7.41 9.35 -12.68
N PHE A 66 -8.67 9.02 -12.91
CA PHE A 66 -9.37 7.96 -12.19
C PHE A 66 -9.83 6.85 -13.14
N TYR A 67 -9.00 5.81 -13.28
CA TYR A 67 -9.27 4.61 -14.10
C TYR A 67 -10.09 3.56 -13.36
N GLU A 68 -10.31 3.72 -12.05
CA GLU A 68 -11.22 2.93 -11.22
C GLU A 68 -12.25 3.87 -10.57
N PRO A 69 -13.55 3.55 -10.56
CA PRO A 69 -14.59 4.41 -10.00
C PRO A 69 -14.33 4.77 -8.53
N SER A 70 -14.35 6.05 -8.21
CA SER A 70 -14.17 6.54 -6.84
C SER A 70 -14.69 7.97 -6.68
N THR A 71 -15.95 8.10 -6.28
CA THR A 71 -16.57 9.42 -6.09
C THR A 71 -15.89 10.23 -5.00
N ARG A 72 -15.72 9.66 -3.80
CA ARG A 72 -15.19 10.39 -2.64
C ARG A 72 -13.73 10.80 -2.82
N THR A 73 -12.86 9.87 -3.21
CA THR A 73 -11.43 10.17 -3.38
C THR A 73 -11.24 11.24 -4.45
N ARG A 74 -11.88 11.08 -5.61
CA ARG A 74 -11.81 12.05 -6.70
C ARG A 74 -12.28 13.42 -6.27
N LEU A 75 -13.55 13.54 -5.84
CA LEU A 75 -14.14 14.83 -5.48
C LEU A 75 -13.40 15.51 -4.32
N SER A 76 -12.80 14.76 -3.39
CA SER A 76 -12.01 15.36 -2.31
C SER A 76 -10.67 15.91 -2.76
N PHE A 77 -9.98 15.29 -3.75
CA PHE A 77 -8.79 15.87 -4.38
C PHE A 77 -9.13 17.11 -5.20
N GLU A 78 -10.17 17.02 -6.01
CA GLU A 78 -10.66 18.13 -6.81
C GLU A 78 -11.08 19.30 -5.91
N SER A 79 -11.87 19.03 -4.87
CA SER A 79 -12.21 20.03 -3.86
C SER A 79 -10.98 20.63 -3.16
N ALA A 80 -9.97 19.81 -2.82
CA ALA A 80 -8.75 20.28 -2.19
C ALA A 80 -8.00 21.27 -3.09
N MET A 81 -7.85 20.95 -4.38
CA MET A 81 -7.17 21.83 -5.33
C MET A 81 -7.92 23.15 -5.54
N ILE A 82 -9.25 23.09 -5.73
CA ILE A 82 -10.09 24.31 -5.85
C ILE A 82 -9.98 25.16 -4.59
N ARG A 83 -9.96 24.56 -3.40
CA ARG A 83 -9.82 25.29 -2.12
C ARG A 83 -8.44 25.90 -1.94
N LEU A 84 -7.43 25.36 -2.55
CA LEU A 84 -6.09 25.98 -2.64
C LEU A 84 -6.06 27.16 -3.63
N GLY A 85 -7.11 27.38 -4.43
CA GLY A 85 -7.18 28.41 -5.46
C GLY A 85 -6.68 27.94 -6.82
N GLY A 86 -6.36 26.68 -6.99
CA GLY A 86 -5.90 26.08 -8.23
C GLY A 86 -7.03 25.60 -9.14
N GLN A 87 -6.66 25.02 -10.26
CA GLN A 87 -7.55 24.52 -11.31
C GLN A 87 -7.44 22.98 -11.43
N ILE A 88 -8.36 22.38 -12.18
CA ILE A 88 -8.43 20.94 -12.36
C ILE A 88 -8.64 20.60 -13.82
N ILE A 89 -7.93 19.59 -14.29
CA ILE A 89 -8.27 18.83 -15.49
C ILE A 89 -8.56 17.39 -15.06
N THR A 90 -9.63 16.79 -15.60
CA THR A 90 -10.05 15.45 -15.14
C THR A 90 -10.25 14.49 -16.30
N SER A 91 -9.81 13.24 -16.13
CA SER A 91 -10.13 12.08 -16.94
C SER A 91 -10.64 10.98 -16.00
N ALA A 92 -11.96 10.75 -16.04
CA ALA A 92 -12.64 9.89 -15.08
C ALA A 92 -13.13 8.56 -15.67
N ASP A 93 -12.96 8.37 -16.96
CA ASP A 93 -13.40 7.18 -17.68
C ASP A 93 -12.36 6.74 -18.70
N PRO A 94 -11.71 5.59 -18.48
CA PRO A 94 -10.75 5.03 -19.44
C PRO A 94 -11.39 4.78 -20.81
N ALA A 95 -12.67 4.42 -20.86
CA ALA A 95 -13.36 4.09 -22.11
C ALA A 95 -13.53 5.30 -23.04
N THR A 96 -13.52 6.52 -22.49
CA THR A 96 -13.63 7.77 -23.24
C THR A 96 -12.29 8.49 -23.45
N SER A 97 -11.20 7.90 -22.94
CA SER A 97 -9.84 8.45 -23.03
C SER A 97 -9.01 7.77 -24.13
N SER A 98 -7.79 8.28 -24.36
CA SER A 98 -6.84 7.65 -25.29
C SER A 98 -6.41 6.23 -24.84
N ALA A 99 -6.58 5.87 -23.58
CA ALA A 99 -6.37 4.51 -23.10
C ALA A 99 -7.24 3.49 -23.85
N ALA A 100 -8.49 3.85 -24.23
CA ALA A 100 -9.35 3.03 -25.07
C ALA A 100 -8.77 2.75 -26.47
N LYS A 101 -7.81 3.56 -26.93
CA LYS A 101 -7.09 3.39 -28.19
C LYS A 101 -5.76 2.66 -28.03
N GLY A 102 -5.41 2.22 -26.80
CA GLY A 102 -4.16 1.51 -26.49
C GLY A 102 -3.00 2.42 -26.06
N GLU A 103 -3.26 3.70 -25.66
CA GLU A 103 -2.23 4.56 -25.08
C GLU A 103 -1.79 4.00 -23.73
N SER A 104 -0.48 3.87 -23.53
CA SER A 104 0.09 3.41 -22.26
C SER A 104 -0.06 4.46 -21.16
N LEU A 105 -0.08 4.00 -19.90
CA LEU A 105 -0.04 4.89 -18.73
C LEU A 105 1.24 5.75 -18.73
N ALA A 106 2.36 5.15 -19.12
CA ALA A 106 3.65 5.84 -19.19
C ALA A 106 3.62 7.01 -20.20
N ASP A 107 2.95 6.87 -21.35
CA ASP A 107 2.78 7.97 -22.31
C ASP A 107 1.75 8.97 -21.81
N THR A 108 0.63 8.50 -21.28
CA THR A 108 -0.41 9.37 -20.72
C THR A 108 0.17 10.34 -19.69
N VAL A 109 0.96 9.87 -18.71
CA VAL A 109 1.50 10.77 -17.67
C VAL A 109 2.53 11.76 -18.20
N ARG A 110 3.30 11.39 -19.25
CA ARG A 110 4.23 12.30 -19.92
C ARG A 110 3.48 13.43 -20.66
N VAL A 111 2.38 13.09 -21.33
CA VAL A 111 1.54 14.06 -22.01
C VAL A 111 0.86 14.99 -21.01
N ILE A 112 0.25 14.42 -19.96
CA ILE A 112 -0.45 15.18 -18.93
C ILE A 112 0.50 16.10 -18.16
N ALA A 113 1.76 15.71 -17.97
CA ALA A 113 2.76 16.57 -17.33
C ALA A 113 3.06 17.88 -18.09
N ASN A 114 2.66 18.00 -19.36
CA ASN A 114 2.71 19.27 -20.08
C ASN A 114 1.48 20.16 -19.81
N TYR A 115 0.44 19.63 -19.18
CA TYR A 115 -0.84 20.32 -18.97
C TYR A 115 -1.12 20.59 -17.49
N ALA A 116 -0.39 19.96 -16.58
CA ALA A 116 -0.62 20.04 -15.14
C ALA A 116 0.69 20.15 -14.36
N ASP A 117 0.58 20.54 -13.09
CA ASP A 117 1.70 20.68 -12.17
C ASP A 117 1.78 19.50 -11.17
N ILE A 118 0.70 18.76 -11.03
CA ILE A 118 0.59 17.61 -10.13
C ILE A 118 -0.46 16.63 -10.66
N ILE A 119 -0.21 15.33 -10.50
CA ILE A 119 -1.14 14.26 -10.91
C ILE A 119 -1.64 13.53 -9.68
N VAL A 120 -2.94 13.29 -9.59
CA VAL A 120 -3.50 12.22 -8.75
C VAL A 120 -4.01 11.11 -9.66
N ILE A 121 -3.60 9.87 -9.34
CA ILE A 121 -3.99 8.70 -10.12
C ILE A 121 -4.66 7.65 -9.24
N ARG A 122 -5.75 7.07 -9.74
CA ARG A 122 -6.36 5.85 -9.21
C ARG A 122 -6.50 4.82 -10.32
N HIS A 123 -5.97 3.60 -10.12
CA HIS A 123 -5.86 2.60 -11.16
C HIS A 123 -6.21 1.20 -10.65
N PRO A 124 -6.83 0.30 -11.47
CA PRO A 124 -7.17 -1.06 -11.04
C PRO A 124 -5.96 -2.00 -10.91
N ARG A 125 -4.80 -1.69 -11.51
CA ARG A 125 -3.58 -2.50 -11.41
C ARG A 125 -2.71 -2.08 -10.25
N ASP A 126 -2.19 -3.08 -9.51
CA ASP A 126 -1.23 -2.90 -8.43
C ASP A 126 0.09 -2.34 -8.99
N GLY A 127 0.62 -1.30 -8.37
CA GLY A 127 1.87 -0.66 -8.79
C GLY A 127 1.76 0.34 -9.95
N ALA A 128 0.55 0.58 -10.47
CA ALA A 128 0.34 1.56 -11.56
C ALA A 128 0.78 2.98 -11.15
N ALA A 129 0.53 3.37 -9.91
CA ALA A 129 0.97 4.68 -9.40
C ALA A 129 2.50 4.79 -9.37
N ARG A 130 3.23 3.71 -9.08
CA ARG A 130 4.69 3.67 -9.12
C ARG A 130 5.20 3.80 -10.55
N LEU A 131 4.59 3.10 -11.52
CA LEU A 131 4.91 3.27 -12.93
C LEU A 131 4.65 4.70 -13.39
N ALA A 132 3.52 5.29 -13.04
CA ALA A 132 3.21 6.68 -13.34
C ALA A 132 4.27 7.64 -12.79
N ALA A 133 4.72 7.43 -11.55
CA ALA A 133 5.77 8.22 -10.92
C ALA A 133 7.14 8.06 -11.61
N GLU A 134 7.47 6.87 -12.11
CA GLU A 134 8.72 6.62 -12.83
C GLU A 134 8.82 7.44 -14.12
N TYR A 135 7.69 7.67 -14.79
CA TYR A 135 7.66 8.36 -16.08
C TYR A 135 7.17 9.82 -16.01
N SER A 136 6.74 10.29 -14.84
CA SER A 136 6.23 11.65 -14.66
C SER A 136 7.32 12.61 -14.18
N PRO A 137 7.55 13.74 -14.87
CA PRO A 137 8.45 14.81 -14.41
C PRO A 137 7.81 15.69 -13.32
N ILE A 138 6.52 15.53 -13.03
CA ILE A 138 5.77 16.28 -12.02
C ILE A 138 5.28 15.33 -10.90
N PRO A 139 4.96 15.84 -9.70
CA PRO A 139 4.51 15.02 -8.58
C PRO A 139 3.32 14.13 -8.93
N VAL A 140 3.37 12.86 -8.48
CA VAL A 140 2.27 11.90 -8.58
C VAL A 140 1.82 11.48 -7.21
N ILE A 141 0.50 11.50 -7.00
CA ILE A 141 -0.15 11.02 -5.77
C ILE A 141 -0.98 9.77 -6.09
N ASN A 142 -0.79 8.70 -5.32
CA ASN A 142 -1.60 7.50 -5.40
C ASN A 142 -2.96 7.70 -4.72
N GLY A 143 -4.04 7.72 -5.48
CA GLY A 143 -5.43 7.75 -5.03
C GLY A 143 -6.04 6.35 -4.82
N GLY A 144 -5.20 5.30 -4.84
CA GLY A 144 -5.52 3.88 -4.72
C GLY A 144 -5.18 3.10 -5.98
N ASP A 145 -4.35 2.05 -5.86
CA ASP A 145 -3.96 1.17 -6.96
C ASP A 145 -4.27 -0.30 -6.62
N GLY A 146 -5.21 -0.88 -7.35
CA GLY A 146 -5.63 -2.27 -7.19
C GLY A 146 -5.95 -2.67 -5.75
N SER A 147 -5.31 -3.75 -5.29
CA SER A 147 -5.32 -4.21 -3.89
C SER A 147 -4.05 -3.83 -3.11
N HIS A 148 -3.17 -3.03 -3.72
CA HIS A 148 -1.85 -2.72 -3.18
C HIS A 148 -1.90 -1.66 -2.08
N GLU A 149 -2.05 -0.37 -2.42
CA GLU A 149 -2.03 0.70 -1.42
C GLU A 149 -3.05 1.82 -1.66
N HIS A 150 -3.37 2.53 -0.58
CA HIS A 150 -4.10 3.80 -0.61
C HIS A 150 -3.54 4.78 0.43
N PRO A 151 -2.34 5.33 0.23
CA PRO A 151 -1.61 6.11 1.24
C PRO A 151 -2.41 7.31 1.76
N THR A 152 -3.21 7.96 0.91
CA THR A 152 -4.00 9.11 1.33
C THR A 152 -5.21 8.74 2.20
N GLN A 153 -5.73 7.51 2.10
CA GLN A 153 -6.74 7.02 3.03
C GLN A 153 -6.09 6.77 4.40
N THR A 154 -4.93 6.13 4.43
CA THR A 154 -4.16 5.92 5.66
C THR A 154 -3.87 7.24 6.38
N LEU A 155 -3.45 8.28 5.66
CA LEU A 155 -3.25 9.61 6.25
C LEU A 155 -4.54 10.20 6.85
N CYS A 156 -5.69 10.03 6.17
CA CYS A 156 -6.98 10.48 6.68
C CYS A 156 -7.38 9.74 7.96
N ASP A 157 -7.16 8.42 7.99
CA ASP A 157 -7.51 7.57 9.12
C ASP A 157 -6.65 7.88 10.35
N LEU A 158 -5.33 7.99 10.16
CA LEU A 158 -4.41 8.40 11.22
C LEU A 158 -4.70 9.82 11.73
N PHE A 159 -5.02 10.75 10.83
CA PHE A 159 -5.38 12.11 11.22
C PHE A 159 -6.68 12.11 12.04
N THR A 160 -7.67 11.30 11.66
CA THR A 160 -8.92 11.15 12.42
C THR A 160 -8.65 10.60 13.82
N LEU A 161 -7.85 9.54 13.93
CA LEU A 161 -7.42 9.00 15.22
C LEU A 161 -6.72 10.08 16.07
N LYS A 162 -5.79 10.85 15.47
CA LYS A 162 -5.10 11.95 16.16
C LYS A 162 -6.07 13.02 16.67
N GLN A 163 -7.09 13.38 15.87
CA GLN A 163 -8.09 14.38 16.25
C GLN A 163 -9.00 13.91 17.40
N LYS A 164 -9.35 12.63 17.41
CA LYS A 164 -10.29 12.04 18.37
C LYS A 164 -9.59 11.57 19.64
N ASN A 165 -8.51 10.80 19.50
CA ASN A 165 -7.84 10.15 20.62
C ASN A 165 -6.63 10.94 21.15
N LYS A 166 -6.27 12.02 20.46
CA LYS A 166 -5.14 12.93 20.81
C LYS A 166 -3.76 12.27 20.81
N ARG A 167 -3.64 10.96 20.57
CA ARG A 167 -2.36 10.26 20.43
C ARG A 167 -2.39 9.31 19.24
N LEU A 168 -1.23 9.07 18.64
CA LEU A 168 -1.01 8.04 17.61
C LEU A 168 0.10 7.07 17.99
N ARG A 169 0.99 7.49 18.91
CA ARG A 169 2.15 6.69 19.30
C ARG A 169 1.78 5.62 20.31
N ASN A 170 2.40 4.46 20.17
CA ASN A 170 2.29 3.31 21.08
C ASN A 170 0.84 2.84 21.30
N LEU A 171 0.03 2.86 20.24
CA LEU A 171 -1.32 2.28 20.28
C LEU A 171 -1.23 0.75 20.24
N LYS A 172 -2.12 0.07 20.96
CA LYS A 172 -2.36 -1.36 20.79
C LYS A 172 -3.60 -1.52 19.91
N VAL A 173 -3.39 -2.04 18.68
CA VAL A 173 -4.43 -2.08 17.65
C VAL A 173 -4.71 -3.52 17.26
N ALA A 174 -5.94 -3.97 17.50
CA ALA A 174 -6.41 -5.25 17.00
C ALA A 174 -6.97 -5.08 15.58
N ILE A 175 -6.69 -6.05 14.71
CA ILE A 175 -7.13 -6.07 13.31
C ILE A 175 -7.79 -7.41 13.03
N SER A 176 -9.10 -7.40 12.82
CA SER A 176 -9.94 -8.59 12.65
C SER A 176 -10.49 -8.74 11.23
N GLY A 177 -10.65 -9.98 10.77
CA GLY A 177 -11.29 -10.37 9.51
C GLY A 177 -10.32 -10.61 8.36
N ASP A 178 -10.61 -10.10 7.15
CA ASP A 178 -9.75 -10.24 5.97
C ASP A 178 -8.54 -9.30 6.02
N LEU A 179 -7.42 -9.82 6.48
CA LEU A 179 -6.14 -9.12 6.50
C LEU A 179 -5.37 -9.29 5.19
N LYS A 180 -5.78 -10.26 4.36
CA LYS A 180 -5.09 -10.62 3.12
C LYS A 180 -5.43 -9.71 1.95
N GLY A 181 -6.72 -9.43 1.76
CA GLY A 181 -7.24 -8.70 0.60
C GLY A 181 -7.41 -7.19 0.81
N SER A 182 -7.25 -6.70 2.02
CA SER A 182 -7.57 -5.31 2.38
C SER A 182 -6.40 -4.36 2.17
N ARG A 183 -6.38 -3.65 1.03
CA ARG A 183 -5.34 -2.63 0.71
C ARG A 183 -5.22 -1.51 1.76
N THR A 184 -6.31 -1.17 2.41
CA THR A 184 -6.28 -0.14 3.46
C THR A 184 -5.55 -0.62 4.70
N ILE A 185 -5.66 -1.92 5.03
CA ILE A 185 -4.89 -2.52 6.12
C ILE A 185 -3.39 -2.48 5.81
N HIS A 186 -2.96 -2.86 4.61
CA HIS A 186 -1.53 -2.96 4.29
C HIS A 186 -0.81 -1.62 4.50
N SER A 187 -1.34 -0.52 3.96
CA SER A 187 -0.79 0.82 4.20
C SER A 187 -0.91 1.24 5.67
N PHE A 188 -2.02 0.88 6.34
CA PHE A 188 -2.31 1.32 7.70
C PHE A 188 -1.40 0.66 8.73
N VAL A 189 -1.13 -0.65 8.61
CA VAL A 189 -0.25 -1.37 9.55
C VAL A 189 1.19 -0.89 9.46
N TYR A 190 1.70 -0.55 8.28
CA TYR A 190 3.03 0.04 8.14
C TYR A 190 3.12 1.39 8.84
N ALA A 191 2.13 2.24 8.63
CA ALA A 191 2.10 3.53 9.30
C ALA A 191 1.98 3.40 10.82
N LEU A 192 1.11 2.52 11.32
CA LEU A 192 0.97 2.24 12.75
C LEU A 192 2.27 1.71 13.37
N ALA A 193 2.94 0.75 12.70
CA ALA A 193 4.21 0.19 13.15
C ALA A 193 5.27 1.28 13.34
N ARG A 194 5.35 2.23 12.42
CA ARG A 194 6.26 3.38 12.49
C ARG A 194 5.96 4.32 13.65
N PHE A 195 4.70 4.42 14.06
CA PHE A 195 4.32 5.15 15.28
C PHE A 195 4.47 4.31 16.57
N GLY A 196 5.15 3.15 16.49
CA GLY A 196 5.43 2.28 17.64
C GLY A 196 4.20 1.51 18.13
N ALA A 197 3.20 1.30 17.28
CA ALA A 197 2.02 0.54 17.66
C ALA A 197 2.35 -0.94 17.86
N THR A 198 1.63 -1.57 18.79
CA THR A 198 1.55 -3.03 18.91
C THR A 198 0.37 -3.52 18.09
N ILE A 199 0.61 -4.44 17.17
CA ILE A 199 -0.44 -5.02 16.32
C ILE A 199 -0.89 -6.36 16.92
N VAL A 200 -2.21 -6.56 17.03
CA VAL A 200 -2.86 -7.82 17.42
C VAL A 200 -3.62 -8.35 16.19
N PRO A 201 -3.01 -9.20 15.37
CA PRO A 201 -3.71 -9.76 14.21
C PRO A 201 -4.72 -10.81 14.64
N MET A 202 -5.96 -10.66 14.19
CA MET A 202 -7.10 -11.54 14.43
C MET A 202 -7.70 -11.96 13.05
N PRO A 203 -6.95 -12.69 12.21
CA PRO A 203 -7.40 -13.02 10.87
C PRO A 203 -8.51 -14.05 10.90
N ALA A 204 -9.48 -13.92 9.99
CA ALA A 204 -10.32 -15.02 9.60
C ALA A 204 -9.45 -16.14 9.00
N LYS A 205 -9.92 -17.39 9.10
CA LYS A 205 -9.16 -18.57 8.66
C LYS A 205 -8.75 -18.46 7.17
N GLY A 206 -7.45 -18.47 6.89
CA GLY A 206 -6.89 -18.34 5.55
C GLY A 206 -6.79 -16.90 5.04
N MET A 207 -7.16 -15.90 5.90
CA MET A 207 -7.12 -14.47 5.61
C MET A 207 -6.02 -13.75 6.40
N GLU A 208 -4.98 -14.47 6.75
CA GLU A 208 -3.82 -13.95 7.46
C GLU A 208 -3.16 -12.82 6.65
N LEU A 209 -2.42 -11.95 7.33
CA LEU A 209 -1.57 -10.97 6.65
C LEU A 209 -0.69 -11.69 5.62
N PRO A 210 -0.54 -11.15 4.41
CA PRO A 210 0.41 -11.70 3.45
C PRO A 210 1.80 -11.81 4.08
N ALA A 211 2.49 -12.93 3.82
CA ALA A 211 3.79 -13.22 4.44
C ALA A 211 4.78 -12.07 4.30
N HIS A 212 4.81 -11.41 3.12
CA HIS A 212 5.68 -10.25 2.89
C HIS A 212 5.31 -9.03 3.74
N VAL A 213 4.02 -8.84 4.09
CA VAL A 213 3.58 -7.75 4.97
C VAL A 213 3.97 -8.06 6.42
N ASP A 214 3.65 -9.28 6.91
CA ASP A 214 4.00 -9.71 8.27
C ASP A 214 5.51 -9.65 8.50
N GLN A 215 6.29 -10.14 7.55
CA GLN A 215 7.73 -10.19 7.64
C GLN A 215 8.34 -8.77 7.62
N ARG A 216 7.85 -7.90 6.75
CA ARG A 216 8.26 -6.50 6.71
C ARG A 216 7.96 -5.77 8.01
N LEU A 217 6.80 -6.01 8.60
CA LEU A 217 6.44 -5.45 9.92
C LEU A 217 7.45 -5.87 11.00
N ARG A 218 7.87 -7.13 11.03
CA ARG A 218 8.79 -7.66 12.04
C ARG A 218 10.24 -7.24 11.79
N GLU A 219 10.72 -7.37 10.56
CA GLU A 219 12.14 -7.21 10.23
C GLU A 219 12.53 -5.74 9.98
N GLU A 220 11.74 -5.01 9.19
CA GLU A 220 12.06 -3.63 8.82
C GLU A 220 11.53 -2.62 9.84
N PHE A 221 10.25 -2.76 10.21
CA PHE A 221 9.61 -1.83 11.15
C PHE A 221 9.82 -2.21 12.62
N ARG A 222 10.34 -3.41 12.89
CA ARG A 222 10.48 -3.96 14.27
C ARG A 222 9.18 -3.85 15.06
N CYS A 223 8.06 -4.04 14.37
CA CYS A 223 6.74 -3.92 14.94
C CYS A 223 6.50 -5.02 15.98
N HIS A 224 6.01 -4.63 17.14
CA HIS A 224 5.62 -5.59 18.14
C HIS A 224 4.27 -6.20 17.75
N MET A 225 4.29 -7.49 17.39
CA MET A 225 3.10 -8.25 17.03
C MET A 225 2.83 -9.29 18.10
N VAL A 226 1.68 -9.18 18.75
CA VAL A 226 1.28 -10.09 19.83
C VAL A 226 0.12 -10.98 19.38
N PRO A 227 0.09 -12.25 19.78
CA PRO A 227 -1.06 -13.10 19.52
C PRO A 227 -2.29 -12.59 20.30
N VAL A 228 -3.46 -13.03 19.87
CA VAL A 228 -4.71 -12.78 20.60
C VAL A 228 -4.57 -13.31 22.02
N PRO A 229 -4.94 -12.54 23.06
CA PRO A 229 -4.94 -13.00 24.43
C PRO A 229 -5.83 -14.24 24.60
N LYS A 230 -5.31 -15.30 25.22
CA LYS A 230 -6.03 -16.58 25.36
C LYS A 230 -6.72 -16.80 26.73
N GLY A 231 -6.68 -15.82 27.62
CA GLY A 231 -7.26 -16.01 28.96
C GLY A 231 -7.27 -14.76 29.82
N ALA A 232 -7.99 -14.84 30.92
CA ALA A 232 -8.24 -13.74 31.86
C ALA A 232 -7.02 -13.19 32.63
N GLY A 233 -5.81 -13.64 32.30
CA GLY A 233 -4.55 -13.15 32.89
C GLY A 233 -3.72 -12.31 31.92
N ASP A 234 -4.04 -12.31 30.64
CA ASP A 234 -3.32 -11.56 29.62
C ASP A 234 -3.83 -10.12 29.54
N ASP A 235 -2.93 -9.17 29.25
CA ASP A 235 -3.36 -7.77 29.03
C ASP A 235 -4.18 -7.65 27.74
N ALA A 236 -5.50 -7.78 27.90
CA ALA A 236 -6.50 -7.67 26.83
C ALA A 236 -6.86 -6.22 26.48
N SER A 237 -6.11 -5.22 26.97
CA SER A 237 -6.38 -3.83 26.61
C SER A 237 -6.04 -3.57 25.14
N ILE A 238 -6.99 -3.02 24.41
CA ILE A 238 -6.85 -2.61 23.01
C ILE A 238 -7.29 -1.17 22.91
N ASP A 239 -6.46 -0.31 22.33
CA ASP A 239 -6.82 1.10 22.11
C ASP A 239 -7.74 1.27 20.90
N ALA A 240 -7.52 0.49 19.84
CA ALA A 240 -8.34 0.55 18.64
C ALA A 240 -8.59 -0.85 18.06
N LEU A 241 -9.80 -1.04 17.54
CA LEU A 241 -10.21 -2.25 16.85
C LEU A 241 -10.55 -1.92 15.40
N TYR A 242 -9.89 -2.61 14.48
CA TYR A 242 -10.13 -2.51 13.05
C TYR A 242 -10.82 -3.79 12.56
N VAL A 243 -12.03 -3.67 12.03
CA VAL A 243 -12.86 -4.80 11.59
C VAL A 243 -13.01 -4.77 10.07
N THR A 244 -12.64 -5.86 9.42
CA THR A 244 -12.84 -6.08 7.98
C THR A 244 -13.77 -7.26 7.75
N PRO A 245 -14.47 -7.31 6.59
CA PRO A 245 -15.29 -8.46 6.24
C PRO A 245 -14.46 -9.73 6.03
N GLU A 246 -15.10 -10.87 6.19
CA GLU A 246 -14.57 -12.20 5.89
C GLU A 246 -15.02 -12.65 4.49
N GLU A 247 -14.25 -13.50 3.80
CA GLU A 247 -14.64 -14.04 2.49
C GLU A 247 -15.70 -15.16 2.59
N PRO A 248 -16.65 -15.26 1.61
CA PRO A 248 -17.75 -16.22 1.65
C PRO A 248 -17.34 -17.69 1.67
N HIS A 249 -16.23 -18.04 1.05
CA HIS A 249 -15.81 -19.46 0.93
C HIS A 249 -15.51 -20.14 2.27
N GLN A 250 -15.34 -19.36 3.33
CA GLN A 250 -15.17 -19.92 4.67
C GLN A 250 -16.48 -20.00 5.45
N GLN A 251 -17.50 -19.24 5.05
CA GLN A 251 -18.82 -19.26 5.69
C GLN A 251 -19.60 -20.52 5.36
N THR A 252 -19.34 -21.21 4.25
CA THR A 252 -20.00 -22.50 3.94
C THR A 252 -19.66 -23.64 4.91
N LEU A 253 -18.61 -23.51 5.70
CA LEU A 253 -18.30 -24.41 6.80
C LEU A 253 -18.98 -24.01 8.12
N PHE A 254 -19.52 -22.80 8.21
CA PHE A 254 -20.12 -22.21 9.40
C PHE A 254 -21.51 -21.59 9.10
N SER A 255 -22.30 -22.24 8.24
CA SER A 255 -23.68 -21.83 7.96
C SER A 255 -24.55 -22.08 9.21
N GLY A 256 -24.76 -21.03 10.00
CA GLY A 256 -25.64 -21.04 11.18
C GLY A 256 -25.57 -19.70 11.92
N PRO A 257 -26.44 -19.48 12.92
CA PRO A 257 -26.44 -18.29 13.78
C PRO A 257 -25.11 -18.04 14.52
N GLU A 258 -24.13 -18.92 14.36
CA GLU A 258 -22.78 -18.83 14.94
C GLU A 258 -21.86 -17.79 14.26
N ILE A 259 -22.24 -17.22 13.09
CA ILE A 259 -21.46 -16.18 12.42
C ILE A 259 -21.51 -14.84 13.19
N GLU A 260 -22.64 -14.56 13.86
CA GLU A 260 -22.67 -13.47 14.85
C GLU A 260 -21.68 -13.71 16.00
N HIS A 261 -21.27 -14.96 16.20
CA HIS A 261 -20.36 -15.33 17.30
C HIS A 261 -18.88 -15.14 17.00
N ASP A 262 -18.37 -15.16 15.75
CA ASP A 262 -16.92 -15.11 15.56
C ASP A 262 -16.36 -13.68 15.61
N VAL A 263 -16.95 -12.72 14.94
CA VAL A 263 -16.62 -11.30 15.19
C VAL A 263 -17.06 -10.92 16.62
N GLY A 264 -18.18 -11.44 17.11
CA GLY A 264 -18.63 -11.31 18.49
C GLY A 264 -17.64 -11.89 19.48
N ARG A 265 -17.07 -13.07 19.22
CA ARG A 265 -16.11 -13.75 20.10
C ARG A 265 -14.77 -13.00 20.14
N ASP A 266 -14.29 -12.51 19.00
CA ASP A 266 -13.10 -11.67 18.94
C ASP A 266 -13.31 -10.34 19.68
N LEU A 267 -14.54 -9.81 19.58
CA LEU A 267 -14.94 -8.59 20.27
C LEU A 267 -15.25 -8.84 21.78
N GLU A 268 -15.67 -10.03 22.16
CA GLU A 268 -15.84 -10.44 23.57
C GLU A 268 -14.51 -10.52 24.33
N MET A 269 -13.40 -10.79 23.61
CA MET A 269 -12.06 -10.83 24.20
C MET A 269 -11.50 -9.44 24.56
N VAL A 270 -12.21 -8.35 24.22
CA VAL A 270 -11.85 -6.99 24.59
C VAL A 270 -12.55 -6.62 25.90
N ASP A 271 -11.87 -6.85 27.02
CA ASP A 271 -12.44 -6.60 28.36
C ASP A 271 -12.46 -5.11 28.76
N LYS A 272 -11.68 -4.27 28.10
CA LYS A 272 -11.50 -2.85 28.45
C LYS A 272 -12.10 -1.93 27.40
N LYS A 273 -12.28 -0.65 27.76
CA LYS A 273 -12.76 0.38 26.85
C LYS A 273 -11.85 0.52 25.63
N VAL A 274 -12.48 0.60 24.46
CA VAL A 274 -11.84 0.84 23.17
C VAL A 274 -12.03 2.32 22.81
N ASP A 275 -10.96 3.00 22.43
CA ASP A 275 -11.01 4.41 22.04
C ASP A 275 -11.50 4.62 20.60
N ALA A 276 -11.25 3.64 19.71
CA ALA A 276 -11.67 3.70 18.32
C ALA A 276 -12.12 2.34 17.78
N LEU A 277 -13.24 2.33 17.07
CA LEU A 277 -13.75 1.21 16.30
C LEU A 277 -13.76 1.58 14.82
N TYR A 278 -12.94 0.95 14.02
CA TYR A 278 -12.90 1.15 12.58
C TYR A 278 -13.57 -0.01 11.87
N VAL A 279 -14.67 0.25 11.18
CA VAL A 279 -15.43 -0.75 10.43
C VAL A 279 -15.25 -0.52 8.95
N THR A 280 -14.93 -1.55 8.17
CA THR A 280 -14.85 -1.42 6.71
C THR A 280 -16.06 -2.01 6.01
N ARG A 281 -16.30 -1.56 4.78
CA ARG A 281 -17.44 -2.04 4.00
C ARG A 281 -17.24 -3.46 3.49
N PHE A 282 -18.34 -4.14 3.33
CA PHE A 282 -18.44 -5.36 2.57
C PHE A 282 -18.28 -5.08 1.05
N GLN A 283 -17.32 -5.72 0.38
CA GLN A 283 -17.03 -5.48 -1.04
C GLN A 283 -17.81 -6.43 -1.95
N LYS A 284 -19.15 -6.25 -2.02
CA LYS A 284 -20.05 -7.13 -2.82
C LYS A 284 -19.60 -7.31 -4.27
N GLU A 285 -18.93 -6.32 -4.85
CA GLU A 285 -18.46 -6.35 -6.23
C GLU A 285 -17.32 -7.36 -6.48
N ARG A 286 -16.68 -7.84 -5.43
CA ARG A 286 -15.61 -8.85 -5.50
C ARG A 286 -16.10 -10.26 -5.19
N TRP A 287 -17.41 -10.44 -4.89
CA TRP A 287 -17.95 -11.64 -4.32
C TRP A 287 -18.97 -12.31 -5.26
N VAL A 288 -18.87 -13.63 -5.40
CA VAL A 288 -19.69 -14.41 -6.33
C VAL A 288 -21.07 -14.75 -5.73
N GLU A 289 -21.18 -14.88 -4.41
CA GLU A 289 -22.43 -15.23 -3.71
C GLU A 289 -23.01 -14.01 -3.01
N LYS A 290 -24.32 -13.72 -3.30
CA LYS A 290 -24.98 -12.45 -2.93
C LYS A 290 -25.70 -12.45 -1.58
N ASP A 291 -25.88 -13.61 -0.92
CA ASP A 291 -26.87 -13.76 0.18
C ASP A 291 -26.25 -13.97 1.58
N GLN A 292 -25.04 -13.54 1.82
CA GLN A 292 -24.38 -13.76 3.10
C GLN A 292 -24.43 -12.53 4.01
N ALA A 293 -24.74 -12.75 5.29
CA ALA A 293 -24.85 -11.71 6.31
C ALA A 293 -23.46 -11.29 6.82
N TYR A 294 -23.07 -10.06 6.56
CA TYR A 294 -21.96 -9.41 7.26
C TYR A 294 -22.45 -8.98 8.67
N PRO A 295 -21.60 -9.08 9.72
CA PRO A 295 -21.98 -8.62 11.05
C PRO A 295 -22.44 -7.17 11.01
N ARG A 296 -23.67 -6.93 11.43
CA ARG A 296 -24.24 -5.59 11.49
C ARG A 296 -23.84 -4.93 12.80
N ILE A 297 -23.11 -3.85 12.71
CA ILE A 297 -22.81 -2.99 13.85
C ILE A 297 -24.00 -2.07 14.09
N ASP A 298 -24.84 -2.44 15.02
CA ASP A 298 -26.05 -1.72 15.40
C ASP A 298 -25.89 -1.00 16.74
N ARG A 299 -26.96 -0.32 17.17
CA ARG A 299 -26.98 0.36 18.47
C ARG A 299 -26.80 -0.59 19.65
N LYS A 300 -27.32 -1.83 19.56
CA LYS A 300 -27.19 -2.81 20.65
C LYS A 300 -25.74 -3.16 20.86
N PHE A 301 -25.01 -3.46 19.78
CA PHE A 301 -23.58 -3.72 19.80
C PHE A 301 -22.79 -2.52 20.37
N LEU A 302 -23.07 -1.31 19.88
CA LEU A 302 -22.35 -0.11 20.30
C LEU A 302 -22.73 0.40 21.70
N ASN A 303 -23.80 -0.12 22.28
CA ASN A 303 -24.19 0.19 23.66
C ASN A 303 -23.47 -0.68 24.70
N GLU A 304 -22.68 -1.66 24.28
CA GLU A 304 -21.81 -2.37 25.23
C GLU A 304 -20.85 -1.40 25.93
N PRO A 305 -20.61 -1.57 27.24
CA PRO A 305 -19.81 -0.63 28.02
C PRO A 305 -18.41 -0.35 27.47
N LYS A 306 -17.80 -1.34 26.80
CA LYS A 306 -16.47 -1.21 26.17
C LYS A 306 -16.44 -0.23 24.99
N TYR A 307 -17.57 0.02 24.30
CA TYR A 307 -17.69 0.96 23.18
C TYR A 307 -18.36 2.29 23.57
N SER A 308 -18.63 2.55 24.85
CA SER A 308 -19.38 3.72 25.33
C SER A 308 -18.82 5.05 24.84
N ASP A 309 -17.48 5.13 24.64
CA ASP A 309 -16.75 6.34 24.23
C ASP A 309 -15.98 6.15 22.92
N ALA A 310 -16.09 4.98 22.27
CA ALA A 310 -15.35 4.65 21.08
C ALA A 310 -15.72 5.58 19.89
N SER A 311 -14.74 6.14 19.23
CA SER A 311 -14.94 6.83 17.95
C SER A 311 -15.18 5.81 16.85
N VAL A 312 -16.40 5.78 16.28
CA VAL A 312 -16.76 4.84 15.21
C VAL A 312 -16.39 5.43 13.87
N MET A 313 -15.41 4.80 13.21
CA MET A 313 -14.84 5.19 11.93
C MET A 313 -15.29 4.25 10.81
N HIS A 314 -15.38 4.78 9.58
CA HIS A 314 -15.75 3.99 8.39
C HIS A 314 -15.28 4.69 7.11
N PRO A 315 -14.61 4.01 6.15
CA PRO A 315 -14.09 4.66 4.93
C PRO A 315 -15.19 5.03 3.93
N LEU A 316 -16.45 4.61 4.18
CA LEU A 316 -17.61 4.78 3.28
C LEU A 316 -17.35 4.23 1.85
N PRO A 317 -18.39 3.88 1.06
CA PRO A 317 -19.79 3.83 1.46
C PRO A 317 -20.07 2.65 2.39
N ARG A 318 -21.01 2.77 3.29
CA ARG A 318 -21.56 1.63 4.00
C ARG A 318 -22.66 0.97 3.12
N VAL A 319 -22.79 -0.34 3.24
CA VAL A 319 -23.75 -1.15 2.46
C VAL A 319 -24.56 -2.11 3.34
N GLY A 320 -24.69 -1.80 4.63
CA GLY A 320 -25.51 -2.55 5.61
C GLY A 320 -24.76 -2.97 6.87
N GLU A 321 -23.43 -2.93 6.89
CA GLU A 321 -22.58 -3.29 8.02
C GLU A 321 -22.69 -2.32 9.20
N LEU A 322 -23.06 -1.07 8.95
CA LEU A 322 -23.23 -0.04 9.97
C LEU A 322 -24.64 0.58 9.86
N ASP A 323 -25.41 0.52 10.94
CA ASP A 323 -26.79 1.01 10.97
C ASP A 323 -26.86 2.53 10.78
N VAL A 324 -27.74 2.98 9.87
CA VAL A 324 -27.97 4.40 9.61
C VAL A 324 -28.55 5.15 10.82
N ALA A 325 -29.24 4.45 11.71
CA ALA A 325 -29.76 5.03 12.95
C ALA A 325 -28.65 5.54 13.89
N PHE A 326 -27.39 5.12 13.63
CA PHE A 326 -26.23 5.56 14.41
C PHE A 326 -25.68 6.93 13.96
N ASP A 327 -26.10 7.48 12.81
CA ASP A 327 -25.57 8.73 12.25
C ASP A 327 -25.67 9.94 13.19
N SER A 328 -26.67 9.96 14.08
CA SER A 328 -26.87 11.04 15.07
C SER A 328 -26.11 10.79 16.38
N ASP A 329 -25.42 9.66 16.54
CA ASP A 329 -24.65 9.39 17.76
C ASP A 329 -23.34 10.21 17.77
N ARG A 330 -22.96 10.75 18.94
CA ARG A 330 -21.70 11.52 19.09
C ARG A 330 -20.45 10.74 18.73
N ARG A 331 -20.51 9.42 18.74
CA ARG A 331 -19.42 8.49 18.41
C ARG A 331 -19.28 8.26 16.92
N ALA A 332 -20.29 8.64 16.11
CA ALA A 332 -20.33 8.48 14.66
C ALA A 332 -19.41 9.51 13.98
N VAL A 333 -18.10 9.21 13.86
CA VAL A 333 -17.13 10.16 13.33
C VAL A 333 -16.78 9.93 11.85
N TYR A 334 -17.39 8.98 11.18
CA TYR A 334 -17.07 8.60 9.80
C TYR A 334 -17.38 9.69 8.76
N PHE A 335 -18.37 10.54 8.96
CA PHE A 335 -18.57 11.70 8.07
C PHE A 335 -17.52 12.77 8.29
N GLU A 336 -17.10 12.98 9.53
CA GLU A 336 -16.01 13.87 9.88
C GLU A 336 -14.67 13.35 9.36
N GLN A 337 -14.42 12.03 9.48
CA GLN A 337 -13.28 11.34 8.85
C GLN A 337 -13.25 11.58 7.34
N ALA A 338 -14.38 11.44 6.66
CA ALA A 338 -14.48 11.72 5.22
C ALA A 338 -14.18 13.20 4.91
N ALA A 339 -14.64 14.13 5.76
CA ALA A 339 -14.37 15.55 5.63
C ALA A 339 -12.88 15.89 5.84
N TYR A 340 -12.19 15.23 6.77
CA TYR A 340 -10.74 15.38 6.98
C TYR A 340 -9.90 15.00 5.77
N GLY A 341 -10.46 14.21 4.86
CA GLY A 341 -9.83 13.92 3.59
C GLY A 341 -9.49 15.16 2.76
N VAL A 342 -10.26 16.26 2.88
CA VAL A 342 -9.96 17.49 2.12
C VAL A 342 -8.75 18.23 2.67
N PRO A 343 -8.65 18.62 3.97
CA PRO A 343 -7.46 19.29 4.49
C PRO A 343 -6.18 18.45 4.40
N ILE A 344 -6.27 17.13 4.53
CA ILE A 344 -5.12 16.23 4.29
C ILE A 344 -4.64 16.33 2.85
N ARG A 345 -5.55 16.31 1.87
CA ARG A 345 -5.20 16.43 0.45
C ARG A 345 -4.74 17.85 0.09
N MET A 346 -5.32 18.90 0.70
CA MET A 346 -4.79 20.25 0.58
C MET A 346 -3.35 20.34 1.08
N ALA A 347 -3.06 19.75 2.24
CA ALA A 347 -1.72 19.71 2.81
C ALA A 347 -0.75 18.97 1.88
N LEU A 348 -1.14 17.80 1.41
CA LEU A 348 -0.29 16.97 0.54
C LEU A 348 0.02 17.68 -0.78
N ILE A 349 -0.99 18.23 -1.45
CA ILE A 349 -0.82 19.01 -2.70
C ILE A 349 0.08 20.22 -2.44
N SER A 350 -0.20 21.02 -1.40
CA SER A 350 0.57 22.23 -1.13
C SER A 350 2.04 21.95 -0.81
N LEU A 351 2.33 20.87 -0.08
CA LEU A 351 3.69 20.47 0.27
C LEU A 351 4.46 19.89 -0.93
N LEU A 352 3.80 19.12 -1.79
CA LEU A 352 4.42 18.60 -3.01
C LEU A 352 4.71 19.69 -4.05
N LEU A 353 3.86 20.71 -4.14
CA LEU A 353 4.07 21.88 -4.98
C LEU A 353 4.96 22.94 -4.33
N GLY A 354 5.40 22.77 -3.08
CA GLY A 354 6.24 23.74 -2.36
C GLY A 354 5.54 25.07 -2.06
N LEU A 355 4.20 25.06 -1.94
CA LEU A 355 3.43 26.29 -1.72
C LEU A 355 3.72 26.88 -0.33
N LYS A 356 3.70 28.21 -0.21
CA LYS A 356 4.07 28.95 1.02
C LYS A 356 5.48 28.67 1.53
N GLY A 357 6.39 28.27 0.65
CA GLY A 357 7.78 27.96 1.02
C GLY A 357 7.93 26.73 1.92
N LYS A 358 6.89 25.90 2.05
CA LYS A 358 6.92 24.61 2.74
C LYS A 358 6.93 23.48 1.74
N SER A 359 7.81 22.53 1.96
CA SER A 359 7.88 21.29 1.17
C SER A 359 8.02 20.10 2.09
N LEU A 360 7.72 18.91 1.57
CA LEU A 360 8.10 17.67 2.23
C LEU A 360 9.62 17.60 2.25
N HIS A 361 10.19 17.13 3.34
CA HIS A 361 11.62 16.94 3.42
C HIS A 361 12.07 15.95 2.34
N ARG A 362 13.26 16.18 1.77
CA ARG A 362 13.86 15.18 0.91
C ARG A 362 14.01 13.93 1.76
N PHE A 363 13.46 12.83 1.29
CA PHE A 363 13.60 11.56 1.98
C PHE A 363 15.05 11.11 1.83
N GLU A 364 15.87 11.45 2.82
CA GLU A 364 17.22 10.93 2.96
C GLU A 364 17.11 9.67 3.82
N GLY A 365 16.85 8.53 3.16
CA GLY A 365 16.94 7.21 3.76
C GLY A 365 16.07 7.00 5.01
N GLY A 366 14.78 6.74 4.85
CA GLY A 366 13.89 6.42 6.00
C GLY A 366 13.62 4.96 6.10
N PHE A 367 14.09 4.04 5.96
CA PHE A 367 14.28 2.61 6.05
C PHE A 367 15.44 2.28 5.12
N GLU A 368 16.41 1.57 5.57
CA GLU A 368 17.66 1.20 4.92
C GLU A 368 17.56 0.78 3.42
N GLU A 369 16.73 1.48 2.62
CA GLU A 369 16.60 1.29 1.17
C GLU A 369 17.94 1.48 0.46
N ASP A 370 18.85 2.28 1.04
CA ASP A 370 20.21 2.48 0.50
C ASP A 370 21.07 1.21 0.56
N LYS A 371 20.63 0.17 1.29
CA LYS A 371 21.33 -1.14 1.33
C LYS A 371 20.66 -2.19 0.43
N GLU A 372 19.47 -1.95 -0.08
CA GLU A 372 18.80 -2.88 -0.98
C GLU A 372 19.41 -2.79 -2.38
N GLN A 373 20.00 -3.87 -2.83
CA GLN A 373 20.49 -3.95 -4.20
C GLN A 373 19.32 -4.04 -5.18
N LEU A 374 19.31 -3.16 -6.19
CA LEU A 374 18.30 -3.16 -7.23
C LEU A 374 18.66 -4.13 -8.36
N TYR A 375 17.83 -5.15 -8.56
CA TYR A 375 17.84 -5.97 -9.78
C TYR A 375 16.96 -5.29 -10.82
N ASP A 376 17.52 -4.94 -11.98
CA ASP A 376 16.83 -4.26 -13.08
C ASP A 376 17.21 -4.90 -14.42
N GLN A 377 16.25 -5.59 -15.04
CA GLN A 377 16.42 -6.27 -16.33
C GLN A 377 15.24 -5.96 -17.26
N PRO A 378 15.43 -6.08 -18.60
CA PRO A 378 14.30 -6.01 -19.53
C PRO A 378 13.21 -7.03 -19.17
N ARG A 379 11.95 -6.68 -19.39
CA ARG A 379 10.79 -7.56 -19.10
C ARG A 379 10.88 -8.93 -19.76
N SER A 380 11.52 -9.04 -20.91
CA SER A 380 11.72 -10.29 -21.66
C SER A 380 12.74 -11.24 -21.05
N VAL A 381 13.46 -10.81 -20.02
CA VAL A 381 14.59 -11.56 -19.43
C VAL A 381 14.27 -11.93 -17.99
N GLY A 382 14.27 -13.25 -17.71
CA GLY A 382 14.21 -13.80 -16.37
C GLY A 382 12.86 -13.66 -15.66
N ILE A 383 12.92 -13.68 -14.33
CA ILE A 383 11.77 -13.73 -13.43
C ILE A 383 10.85 -12.50 -13.57
N ARG A 384 9.55 -12.75 -13.46
CA ARG A 384 8.52 -11.70 -13.41
C ARG A 384 7.86 -11.66 -12.05
N CYS A 385 7.20 -10.55 -11.74
CA CYS A 385 6.40 -10.43 -10.53
C CYS A 385 5.35 -11.55 -10.44
N ALA A 386 5.25 -12.20 -9.29
CA ALA A 386 4.29 -13.30 -9.07
C ALA A 386 2.84 -12.80 -8.90
N ASN A 387 2.63 -11.50 -8.72
CA ASN A 387 1.29 -10.92 -8.61
C ASN A 387 0.68 -10.70 -9.99
N SER A 388 -0.31 -11.49 -10.36
CA SER A 388 -1.00 -11.42 -11.66
C SER A 388 -1.70 -10.07 -11.92
N ASN A 389 -2.08 -9.33 -10.86
CA ASN A 389 -2.66 -8.00 -10.98
C ASN A 389 -1.61 -6.88 -11.08
N CYS A 390 -0.31 -7.19 -10.95
CA CYS A 390 0.73 -6.18 -11.05
C CYS A 390 0.76 -5.54 -12.46
N ILE A 391 1.07 -4.25 -12.49
CA ILE A 391 1.19 -3.46 -13.73
C ILE A 391 2.20 -4.06 -14.73
N VAL A 392 3.18 -4.84 -14.26
CA VAL A 392 4.15 -5.53 -15.13
C VAL A 392 3.51 -6.55 -16.08
N HIS A 393 2.29 -7.01 -15.76
CA HIS A 393 1.53 -7.94 -16.59
C HIS A 393 0.57 -7.24 -17.55
N ASP A 394 0.42 -5.90 -17.46
CA ASP A 394 -0.44 -5.17 -18.37
C ASP A 394 0.12 -5.19 -19.80
N PRO A 395 -0.67 -5.63 -20.80
CA PRO A 395 -0.23 -5.67 -22.18
C PRO A 395 0.13 -4.30 -22.76
N MET A 396 -0.53 -3.22 -22.31
CA MET A 396 -0.30 -1.87 -22.80
C MET A 396 1.01 -1.28 -22.29
N GLU A 397 1.49 -1.75 -21.13
CA GLU A 397 2.70 -1.24 -20.49
C GLU A 397 3.97 -2.03 -20.85
N GLN A 398 3.89 -3.00 -21.75
CA GLN A 398 5.00 -3.94 -22.04
C GLN A 398 6.32 -3.27 -22.42
N GLN A 399 6.28 -2.11 -23.07
CA GLN A 399 7.46 -1.37 -23.52
C GLN A 399 8.12 -0.58 -22.37
N TYR A 400 7.36 -0.27 -21.32
CA TYR A 400 7.77 0.63 -20.25
C TYR A 400 8.10 -0.09 -18.94
N VAL A 401 7.45 -1.22 -18.67
CA VAL A 401 7.72 -2.02 -17.48
C VAL A 401 8.98 -2.85 -17.64
N ARG A 402 9.71 -3.01 -16.55
CA ARG A 402 10.93 -3.82 -16.46
C ARG A 402 10.77 -4.85 -15.36
N ASN A 403 11.62 -5.89 -15.36
CA ASN A 403 11.77 -6.79 -14.23
C ASN A 403 12.65 -6.09 -13.18
N LYS A 404 12.03 -5.30 -12.30
CA LYS A 404 12.68 -4.55 -11.23
C LYS A 404 12.31 -5.11 -9.88
N PHE A 405 13.32 -5.46 -9.11
CA PHE A 405 13.14 -5.98 -7.76
C PHE A 405 14.20 -5.39 -6.83
N HIS A 406 13.78 -4.99 -5.64
CA HIS A 406 14.70 -4.83 -4.53
C HIS A 406 15.08 -6.21 -4.02
N VAL A 407 16.38 -6.42 -3.82
CA VAL A 407 16.91 -7.65 -3.25
C VAL A 407 17.01 -7.47 -1.74
N VAL A 408 16.02 -8.00 -1.04
CA VAL A 408 15.94 -7.94 0.43
C VAL A 408 16.75 -9.11 0.99
N GLN A 409 17.86 -8.82 1.67
CA GLN A 409 18.71 -9.83 2.27
C GLN A 409 18.47 -9.88 3.79
N SER A 410 18.30 -11.09 4.31
CA SER A 410 18.39 -11.37 5.74
C SER A 410 19.60 -12.25 6.03
N ALA A 411 19.89 -12.54 7.29
CA ALA A 411 21.04 -13.36 7.67
C ALA A 411 21.04 -14.76 7.02
N THR A 412 19.87 -15.29 6.67
CA THR A 412 19.70 -16.67 6.18
C THR A 412 19.01 -16.80 4.83
N THR A 413 18.35 -15.74 4.37
CA THR A 413 17.50 -15.78 3.15
C THR A 413 17.66 -14.52 2.33
N ALA A 414 17.35 -14.62 1.03
CA ALA A 414 17.18 -13.48 0.15
C ALA A 414 15.80 -13.54 -0.51
N ARG A 415 15.16 -12.39 -0.63
CA ARG A 415 13.84 -12.24 -1.26
C ARG A 415 13.92 -11.17 -2.33
N LEU A 416 13.04 -11.26 -3.30
CA LEU A 416 12.87 -10.26 -4.35
C LEU A 416 11.57 -9.51 -4.12
N ARG A 417 11.63 -8.23 -3.80
CA ARG A 417 10.47 -7.36 -3.67
C ARG A 417 10.24 -6.61 -4.97
N CYS A 418 9.09 -6.80 -5.60
CA CYS A 418 8.73 -6.08 -6.82
C CYS A 418 8.70 -4.57 -6.56
N VAL A 419 9.43 -3.77 -7.37
CA VAL A 419 9.46 -2.31 -7.23
C VAL A 419 8.09 -1.67 -7.43
N TYR A 420 7.21 -2.28 -8.23
CA TYR A 420 5.90 -1.70 -8.55
C TYR A 420 4.83 -2.01 -7.48
N CYS A 421 4.63 -3.29 -7.14
CA CYS A 421 3.52 -3.70 -6.26
C CYS A 421 3.98 -4.26 -4.90
N GLU A 422 5.25 -4.18 -4.60
CA GLU A 422 5.90 -4.63 -3.36
C GLU A 422 5.69 -6.12 -2.98
N ARG A 423 5.04 -6.92 -3.86
CA ARG A 423 4.92 -8.37 -3.65
C ARG A 423 6.31 -9.02 -3.65
N GLU A 424 6.55 -9.89 -2.68
CA GLU A 424 7.82 -10.61 -2.55
C GLU A 424 7.78 -11.99 -3.19
N ILE A 425 8.96 -12.43 -3.65
CA ILE A 425 9.25 -13.76 -4.17
C ILE A 425 10.38 -14.35 -3.33
N GLU A 426 10.08 -15.45 -2.65
CA GLU A 426 11.03 -16.11 -1.73
C GLU A 426 11.86 -17.19 -2.41
N ARG A 427 11.31 -17.79 -3.48
CA ARG A 427 11.95 -18.89 -4.19
C ARG A 427 12.26 -18.44 -5.60
N PHE A 428 13.52 -18.47 -5.95
CA PHE A 428 14.02 -18.13 -7.27
C PHE A 428 15.36 -18.80 -7.52
N VAL A 429 15.75 -18.83 -8.78
CA VAL A 429 17.00 -19.40 -9.25
C VAL A 429 17.89 -18.28 -9.76
N VAL A 430 19.16 -18.31 -9.40
CA VAL A 430 20.14 -17.31 -9.82
C VAL A 430 21.09 -17.92 -10.85
N ALA A 431 21.17 -17.34 -12.03
CA ALA A 431 22.01 -17.80 -13.11
C ALA A 431 23.10 -16.79 -13.48
N SER A 432 24.34 -17.23 -13.63
CA SER A 432 25.47 -16.41 -14.05
C SER A 432 25.52 -16.27 -15.57
N LYS A 433 25.41 -15.03 -16.08
CA LYS A 433 25.55 -14.72 -17.52
C LYS A 433 26.91 -15.16 -18.07
N LYS A 434 27.96 -14.97 -17.29
CA LYS A 434 29.34 -15.26 -17.67
C LYS A 434 29.62 -16.77 -17.75
N ASN A 435 29.20 -17.50 -16.74
CA ASN A 435 29.61 -18.90 -16.55
C ASN A 435 28.56 -19.89 -17.05
N LYS A 436 27.38 -19.42 -17.47
CA LYS A 436 26.26 -20.23 -17.97
C LYS A 436 25.80 -21.34 -17.02
N TRP A 437 25.97 -21.16 -15.71
CA TRP A 437 25.42 -22.04 -14.69
C TRP A 437 24.34 -21.35 -13.86
N TYR A 438 23.50 -22.13 -13.21
CA TYR A 438 22.53 -21.66 -12.23
C TYR A 438 22.67 -22.35 -10.87
N ALA A 439 22.21 -21.68 -9.83
CA ALA A 439 22.09 -22.21 -8.49
C ALA A 439 20.71 -21.88 -7.93
N ALA A 440 20.16 -22.78 -7.13
CA ALA A 440 18.91 -22.61 -6.41
C ALA A 440 19.15 -22.70 -4.89
N GLY A 441 18.21 -22.14 -4.12
CA GLY A 441 18.26 -22.17 -2.67
C GLY A 441 18.74 -20.86 -2.05
N PRO A 442 18.63 -20.71 -0.72
CA PRO A 442 18.86 -19.45 0.00
C PRO A 442 20.28 -18.88 -0.18
N ASP A 443 21.29 -19.74 -0.33
CA ASP A 443 22.69 -19.32 -0.53
C ASP A 443 23.02 -18.92 -1.98
N ALA A 444 22.12 -19.11 -2.91
CA ALA A 444 22.39 -18.89 -4.33
C ALA A 444 22.73 -17.43 -4.61
N LEU A 445 22.01 -16.50 -3.99
CA LEU A 445 22.23 -15.07 -4.16
C LEU A 445 23.55 -14.62 -3.54
N HIS A 446 23.89 -15.06 -2.34
CA HIS A 446 25.17 -14.74 -1.70
C HIS A 446 26.38 -15.12 -2.57
N ARG A 447 26.29 -16.26 -3.27
CA ARG A 447 27.35 -16.73 -4.17
C ARG A 447 27.45 -15.94 -5.47
N VAL A 448 26.41 -15.19 -5.80
CA VAL A 448 26.31 -14.44 -7.06
C VAL A 448 26.56 -12.94 -6.84
N THR A 449 26.27 -12.41 -5.65
CA THR A 449 26.54 -11.01 -5.30
C THR A 449 28.01 -10.66 -5.29
N ASP A 450 28.93 -11.64 -5.15
CA ASP A 450 30.37 -11.46 -5.36
C ASP A 450 30.69 -10.91 -6.77
N HIS A 451 29.79 -11.08 -7.74
CA HIS A 451 29.97 -10.64 -9.13
C HIS A 451 29.06 -9.46 -9.54
N GLY A 452 28.17 -9.02 -8.65
CA GLY A 452 27.19 -7.95 -8.89
C GLY A 452 25.94 -8.40 -9.65
N LEU A 453 24.79 -7.81 -9.31
CA LEU A 453 23.47 -8.16 -9.87
C LEU A 453 23.36 -7.96 -11.40
N LYS A 454 24.21 -7.12 -12.00
CA LYS A 454 24.22 -6.91 -13.46
C LYS A 454 24.66 -8.14 -14.26
N GLU A 455 25.49 -9.00 -13.64
CA GLU A 455 26.02 -10.23 -14.27
C GLU A 455 25.14 -11.47 -14.08
N VAL A 456 23.98 -11.31 -13.47
CA VAL A 456 23.07 -12.43 -13.22
C VAL A 456 21.72 -12.27 -13.93
N ILE A 457 21.04 -13.41 -14.10
CA ILE A 457 19.63 -13.48 -14.46
C ILE A 457 18.93 -14.31 -13.39
N LEU A 458 17.79 -13.82 -12.92
CA LEU A 458 16.94 -14.51 -11.97
C LEU A 458 15.82 -15.22 -12.74
N PHE A 459 15.49 -16.45 -12.36
CA PHE A 459 14.43 -17.26 -12.95
C PHE A 459 13.47 -17.74 -11.85
N ALA A 460 12.22 -18.01 -12.20
CA ALA A 460 11.25 -18.51 -11.25
C ALA A 460 11.61 -19.93 -10.76
N ASP A 461 12.15 -20.75 -11.65
CA ASP A 461 12.55 -22.12 -11.33
C ASP A 461 13.74 -22.61 -12.19
N GLU A 462 14.19 -23.83 -11.90
CA GLU A 462 15.30 -24.47 -12.62
C GLU A 462 14.94 -24.86 -14.06
N ALA A 463 13.65 -25.08 -14.36
CA ALA A 463 13.22 -25.46 -15.70
C ALA A 463 13.36 -24.27 -16.66
N GLU A 464 12.94 -23.08 -16.20
CA GLU A 464 13.14 -21.83 -16.95
C GLU A 464 14.62 -21.53 -17.18
N ALA A 465 15.47 -21.71 -16.15
CA ALA A 465 16.91 -21.50 -16.28
C ALA A 465 17.53 -22.47 -17.31
N ARG A 466 17.15 -23.74 -17.29
CA ARG A 466 17.59 -24.75 -18.28
C ARG A 466 17.10 -24.42 -19.69
N ALA A 467 15.83 -24.04 -19.85
CA ALA A 467 15.29 -23.62 -21.14
C ALA A 467 16.02 -22.41 -21.72
N ALA A 468 16.52 -21.52 -20.88
CA ALA A 468 17.36 -20.38 -21.24
C ALA A 468 18.83 -20.73 -21.50
N GLY A 469 19.21 -22.03 -21.47
CA GLY A 469 20.56 -22.51 -21.79
C GLY A 469 21.55 -22.48 -20.63
N PHE A 470 21.07 -22.43 -19.38
CA PHE A 470 21.92 -22.53 -18.19
C PHE A 470 21.97 -23.95 -17.64
N HIS A 471 23.09 -24.33 -17.01
CA HIS A 471 23.34 -25.66 -16.45
C HIS A 471 23.40 -25.61 -14.93
N SER A 472 22.96 -26.69 -14.25
CA SER A 472 23.08 -26.77 -12.79
C SER A 472 24.54 -26.73 -12.36
N ARG A 473 24.87 -25.88 -11.37
CA ARG A 473 26.22 -25.81 -10.80
C ARG A 473 26.68 -27.13 -10.20
N ARG A 474 25.77 -28.00 -9.69
CA ARG A 474 26.11 -29.32 -9.18
C ARG A 474 26.66 -30.24 -10.27
N ALA A 475 26.13 -30.16 -11.50
CA ALA A 475 26.62 -30.93 -12.63
C ALA A 475 28.01 -30.49 -13.13
N ALA A 476 28.39 -29.23 -12.89
CA ALA A 476 29.71 -28.69 -13.27
C ALA A 476 30.81 -28.98 -12.24
N ALA A 477 30.48 -29.40 -11.01
CA ALA A 477 31.41 -29.67 -9.92
C ALA A 477 31.87 -31.15 -9.85
N GLU A 478 31.37 -32.05 -10.68
CA GLU A 478 31.97 -33.40 -10.81
C GLU A 478 33.34 -33.26 -11.49
N PRO A 479 34.42 -33.61 -10.81
CA PRO A 479 35.74 -33.55 -11.42
C PRO A 479 35.83 -34.50 -12.62
N ARG A 480 36.45 -34.03 -13.70
CA ARG A 480 36.68 -34.82 -14.92
C ARG A 480 37.36 -36.16 -14.67
N SER A 481 37.89 -36.39 -13.46
CA SER A 481 38.48 -37.66 -13.01
C SER A 481 37.44 -38.81 -12.84
N ALA A 482 36.18 -38.52 -12.45
CA ALA A 482 35.16 -39.55 -12.29
C ALA A 482 34.61 -40.06 -13.63
N ARG A 483 34.62 -39.25 -14.68
CA ARG A 483 34.22 -39.67 -16.03
C ARG A 483 35.22 -40.61 -16.71
N ARG A 484 36.51 -40.59 -16.31
CA ARG A 484 37.53 -41.53 -16.87
C ARG A 484 37.49 -42.91 -16.17
N ALA A 485 37.01 -43.01 -14.95
CA ALA A 485 36.93 -44.28 -14.23
C ALA A 485 35.79 -45.16 -14.75
N ASN A 486 34.64 -44.55 -15.13
CA ASN A 486 33.47 -45.31 -15.66
C ASN A 486 33.63 -45.73 -17.14
N ALA A 487 34.56 -45.15 -17.88
CA ALA A 487 34.86 -45.55 -19.24
C ALA A 487 35.84 -46.75 -19.33
N ARG A 488 36.56 -47.08 -18.23
CA ARG A 488 37.50 -48.20 -18.18
C ARG A 488 36.93 -49.50 -17.60
N SER A 489 35.69 -49.45 -17.06
CA SER A 489 35.02 -50.68 -16.56
C SER A 489 34.02 -51.30 -17.56
N LYS A 490 34.02 -50.83 -18.81
CA LYS A 490 33.18 -51.36 -19.91
C LYS A 490 34.01 -51.77 -21.14
N MET A 491 35.25 -52.14 -20.94
CA MET A 491 36.03 -52.94 -21.91
C MET A 491 36.43 -54.26 -21.32
#